data_8abed9513311d1762956e1342fda5301
#
_entry.id   8abed9513311d1762956e1342fda5301
#
_cell.length_a   1.000
_cell.length_b   1.000
_cell.length_c   1.000
_cell.angle_alpha   90.00
_cell.angle_beta   90.00
_cell.angle_gamma   90.00
#
_symmetry.space_group_name_H-M   'P 1'
#
loop_
_entity.id
_entity.type
_entity.pdbx_description
1 polymer ?
#
loop_
_entity_poly.entity_id
_entity_poly.type
_entity_poly.pdbx_seq_one_letter_code
_entity_poly.pdbx_strand_id
1 'polypeptide(L)'
;MEDYNDKPTRFVSEFINFLTKALPIRTIPTFIELLVGCMLSSQGFVSEAYLASGCVKHWGSYYKWIEKGQWSWLNLSRQVICFILRQFPARWRFWVIDDTLVLRLSTKAPSSQTHYDHSHKGNRPNYVRGQCRVVLGYVVDG
;
A
#
# COMPACT_ATOMS: atom_id res chain seq x y z
N MET A 1 -24.68 17.55 18.72
CA MET A 1 -24.11 16.28 19.22
C MET A 1 -23.56 15.58 17.99
N GLU A 2 -22.24 15.78 17.67
CA GLU A 2 -21.61 15.10 16.53
C GLU A 2 -21.55 13.61 16.85
N ASP A 3 -22.13 12.82 15.97
CA ASP A 3 -22.22 11.37 16.13
C ASP A 3 -20.79 10.80 16.04
N TYR A 4 -20.26 10.28 17.15
CA TYR A 4 -18.89 9.73 17.23
C TYR A 4 -18.67 8.58 16.23
N ASN A 5 -19.73 7.92 15.78
CA ASN A 5 -19.68 6.86 14.79
C ASN A 5 -19.43 7.33 13.35
N ASP A 6 -19.61 8.61 13.04
CA ASP A 6 -19.45 9.12 11.66
C ASP A 6 -18.02 9.50 11.31
N LYS A 7 -17.15 9.73 12.30
CA LYS A 7 -15.75 10.17 12.08
C LYS A 7 -14.89 9.16 11.31
N PRO A 8 -14.87 7.84 11.65
CA PRO A 8 -14.09 6.87 10.91
C PRO A 8 -14.54 6.74 9.45
N THR A 9 -15.87 6.72 9.23
CA THR A 9 -16.47 6.62 7.89
C THR A 9 -16.10 7.82 7.03
N ARG A 10 -16.15 9.01 7.59
CA ARG A 10 -15.76 10.25 6.92
C ARG A 10 -14.27 10.26 6.56
N PHE A 11 -13.38 9.86 7.48
CA PHE A 11 -11.96 9.78 7.24
C PHE A 11 -11.63 8.82 6.09
N VAL A 12 -12.20 7.62 6.08
CA VAL A 12 -12.01 6.63 5.01
C VAL A 12 -12.52 7.16 3.68
N SER A 13 -13.68 7.79 3.66
CA SER A 13 -14.25 8.39 2.45
C SER A 13 -13.37 9.51 1.90
N GLU A 14 -12.86 10.38 2.75
CA GLU A 14 -11.92 11.44 2.35
C GLU A 14 -10.62 10.85 1.80
N PHE A 15 -10.07 9.82 2.43
CA PHE A 15 -8.88 9.11 1.97
C PHE A 15 -9.09 8.53 0.57
N ILE A 16 -10.17 7.78 0.36
CA ILE A 16 -10.52 7.22 -0.95
C ILE A 16 -10.64 8.33 -1.99
N ASN A 17 -11.34 9.42 -1.68
CA ASN A 17 -11.50 10.56 -2.58
C ASN A 17 -10.16 11.22 -2.95
N PHE A 18 -9.18 11.24 -2.05
CA PHE A 18 -7.84 11.71 -2.37
C PHE A 18 -7.13 10.79 -3.36
N LEU A 19 -7.17 9.50 -3.12
CA LEU A 19 -6.50 8.50 -3.96
C LEU A 19 -7.09 8.47 -5.38
N THR A 20 -8.41 8.59 -5.51
CA THR A 20 -9.09 8.53 -6.80
C THR A 20 -8.71 9.68 -7.73
N LYS A 21 -8.20 10.81 -7.21
CA LYS A 21 -7.69 11.93 -8.03
C LYS A 21 -6.48 11.54 -8.89
N ALA A 22 -5.74 10.50 -8.51
CA ALA A 22 -4.60 10.00 -9.26
C ALA A 22 -4.96 8.94 -10.31
N LEU A 23 -6.23 8.58 -10.42
CA LEU A 23 -6.68 7.45 -11.22
C LEU A 23 -7.57 7.90 -12.38
N PRO A 24 -7.47 7.23 -13.55
CA PRO A 24 -8.45 7.41 -14.61
C PRO A 24 -9.86 7.02 -14.14
N ILE A 25 -10.86 7.81 -14.48
CA ILE A 25 -12.23 7.66 -13.98
C ILE A 25 -12.81 6.25 -14.17
N ARG A 26 -12.48 5.60 -15.29
CA ARG A 26 -12.94 4.23 -15.60
C ARG A 26 -12.36 3.15 -14.69
N THR A 27 -11.26 3.44 -14.01
CA THR A 27 -10.55 2.48 -13.17
C THR A 27 -10.88 2.62 -11.68
N ILE A 28 -11.50 3.72 -11.32
CA ILE A 28 -11.87 4.03 -9.93
C ILE A 28 -12.69 2.92 -9.27
N PRO A 29 -13.74 2.35 -9.88
CA PRO A 29 -14.51 1.29 -9.23
C PRO A 29 -13.65 0.05 -8.91
N THR A 30 -12.81 -0.38 -9.84
CA THR A 30 -11.91 -1.53 -9.63
C THR A 30 -10.89 -1.27 -8.52
N PHE A 31 -10.36 -0.04 -8.46
CA PHE A 31 -9.46 0.38 -7.40
C PHE A 31 -10.15 0.35 -6.03
N ILE A 32 -11.36 0.92 -5.92
CA ILE A 32 -12.12 0.96 -4.65
C ILE A 32 -12.45 -0.46 -4.18
N GLU A 33 -12.91 -1.32 -5.07
CA GLU A 33 -13.20 -2.73 -4.76
C GLU A 33 -11.97 -3.43 -4.18
N LEU A 34 -10.79 -3.28 -4.83
CA LEU A 34 -9.55 -3.87 -4.33
C LEU A 34 -9.07 -3.23 -3.02
N LEU A 35 -9.17 -1.92 -2.89
CA LEU A 35 -8.76 -1.22 -1.68
C LEU A 35 -9.59 -1.66 -0.48
N VAL A 36 -10.90 -1.67 -0.62
CA VAL A 36 -11.82 -2.15 0.43
C VAL A 36 -11.56 -3.62 0.74
N GLY A 37 -11.38 -4.45 -0.29
CA GLY A 37 -11.04 -5.85 -0.10
C GLY A 37 -9.72 -6.04 0.66
N CYS A 38 -8.69 -5.26 0.36
CA CYS A 38 -7.42 -5.27 1.10
C CYS A 38 -7.59 -4.84 2.56
N MET A 39 -8.47 -3.88 2.84
CA MET A 39 -8.76 -3.44 4.22
C MET A 39 -9.50 -4.50 5.02
N LEU A 40 -10.30 -5.34 4.36
CA LEU A 40 -11.08 -6.41 4.98
C LEU A 40 -10.29 -7.74 5.06
N SER A 41 -9.23 -7.91 4.27
CA SER A 41 -8.43 -9.14 4.25
C SER A 41 -7.30 -9.08 5.25
N SER A 42 -6.94 -10.23 5.85
CA SER A 42 -5.88 -10.32 6.85
C SER A 42 -4.47 -10.34 6.26
N GLN A 43 -4.30 -10.78 5.00
CA GLN A 43 -3.00 -11.05 4.38
C GLN A 43 -2.68 -10.14 3.19
N GLY A 44 -3.64 -9.38 2.68
CA GLY A 44 -3.44 -8.41 1.59
C GLY A 44 -3.12 -9.04 0.23
N PHE A 45 -3.41 -10.33 0.02
CA PHE A 45 -3.33 -10.93 -1.31
C PHE A 45 -4.47 -10.44 -2.21
N VAL A 46 -4.19 -10.22 -3.49
CA VAL A 46 -5.20 -9.78 -4.46
C VAL A 46 -6.38 -10.74 -4.54
N SER A 47 -6.13 -12.05 -4.43
CA SER A 47 -7.19 -13.07 -4.39
C SER A 47 -8.09 -12.95 -3.18
N GLU A 48 -7.54 -12.67 -2.00
CA GLU A 48 -8.32 -12.48 -0.77
C GLU A 48 -9.08 -11.16 -0.80
N ALA A 49 -8.43 -10.08 -1.27
CA ALA A 49 -9.09 -8.80 -1.45
C ALA A 49 -10.28 -8.92 -2.43
N TYR A 50 -10.11 -9.68 -3.50
CA TYR A 50 -11.18 -9.99 -4.44
C TYR A 50 -12.36 -10.69 -3.77
N LEU A 51 -12.09 -11.73 -2.99
CA LEU A 51 -13.14 -12.46 -2.26
C LEU A 51 -13.84 -11.58 -1.23
N ALA A 52 -13.07 -10.80 -0.46
CA ALA A 52 -13.58 -9.91 0.57
C ALA A 52 -14.41 -8.74 0.01
N SER A 53 -14.14 -8.29 -1.22
CA SER A 53 -14.86 -7.18 -1.87
C SER A 53 -16.20 -7.59 -2.51
N GLY A 54 -16.57 -8.88 -2.46
CA GLY A 54 -17.84 -9.36 -3.01
C GLY A 54 -17.83 -9.69 -4.52
N CYS A 55 -16.68 -9.73 -5.16
CA CYS A 55 -16.46 -10.33 -6.49
C CYS A 55 -17.35 -9.78 -7.62
N VAL A 56 -17.55 -8.49 -7.69
CA VAL A 56 -18.46 -7.86 -8.68
C VAL A 56 -18.00 -8.12 -10.13
N LYS A 57 -16.68 -8.22 -10.35
CA LYS A 57 -16.08 -8.50 -11.67
C LYS A 57 -15.36 -9.85 -11.67
N HIS A 58 -15.07 -10.36 -12.86
CA HIS A 58 -14.23 -11.54 -12.97
C HIS A 58 -12.82 -11.26 -12.39
N TRP A 59 -12.27 -12.18 -11.61
CA TRP A 59 -10.98 -12.04 -10.93
C TRP A 59 -9.83 -11.58 -11.84
N GLY A 60 -9.79 -12.10 -13.08
CA GLY A 60 -8.80 -11.69 -14.07
C GLY A 60 -8.84 -10.20 -14.45
N SER A 61 -9.95 -9.51 -14.22
CA SER A 61 -10.07 -8.07 -14.46
C SER A 61 -9.22 -7.27 -13.46
N TYR A 62 -9.13 -7.72 -12.22
CA TYR A 62 -8.32 -7.08 -11.18
C TYR A 62 -6.83 -7.26 -11.44
N TYR A 63 -6.40 -8.46 -11.82
CA TYR A 63 -5.01 -8.72 -12.21
C TYR A 63 -4.58 -7.92 -13.43
N LYS A 64 -5.43 -7.88 -14.47
CA LYS A 64 -5.18 -7.04 -15.66
C LYS A 64 -5.09 -5.57 -15.31
N TRP A 65 -5.93 -5.10 -14.39
CA TRP A 65 -5.89 -3.72 -13.95
C TRP A 65 -4.59 -3.40 -13.20
N ILE A 66 -4.12 -4.27 -12.32
CA ILE A 66 -2.85 -4.09 -11.62
C ILE A 66 -1.68 -4.12 -12.61
N GLU A 67 -1.66 -5.07 -13.54
CA GLU A 67 -0.54 -5.30 -14.44
C GLU A 67 -0.48 -4.29 -15.59
N LYS A 68 -1.64 -3.95 -16.18
CA LYS A 68 -1.75 -3.17 -17.44
C LYS A 68 -2.60 -1.93 -17.32
N GLY A 69 -3.07 -1.60 -16.13
CA GLY A 69 -3.88 -0.41 -15.89
C GLY A 69 -3.09 0.87 -16.17
N GLN A 70 -3.77 1.85 -16.79
CA GLN A 70 -3.20 3.18 -17.01
C GLN A 70 -3.25 4.02 -15.72
N TRP A 71 -2.51 3.60 -14.72
CA TRP A 71 -2.37 4.31 -13.46
C TRP A 71 -0.90 4.40 -13.06
N SER A 72 -0.56 5.42 -12.31
CA SER A 72 0.81 5.67 -11.85
C SER A 72 0.88 5.48 -10.35
N TRP A 73 1.70 4.51 -9.92
CA TRP A 73 1.99 4.33 -8.49
C TRP A 73 2.60 5.60 -7.87
N LEU A 74 3.40 6.35 -8.62
CA LEU A 74 3.99 7.59 -8.15
C LEU A 74 2.93 8.68 -7.88
N ASN A 75 1.96 8.83 -8.80
CA ASN A 75 0.86 9.76 -8.60
C ASN A 75 -0.02 9.35 -7.42
N LEU A 76 -0.27 8.04 -7.27
CA LEU A 76 -1.03 7.50 -6.15
C LEU A 76 -0.31 7.78 -4.81
N SER A 77 0.99 7.48 -4.72
CA SER A 77 1.82 7.77 -3.55
C SER A 77 1.83 9.26 -3.20
N ARG A 78 1.88 10.13 -4.22
CA ARG A 78 1.78 11.59 -4.01
C ARG A 78 0.46 11.97 -3.35
N GLN A 79 -0.67 11.37 -3.76
CA GLN A 79 -1.96 11.64 -3.12
C GLN A 79 -1.99 11.14 -1.67
N VAL A 80 -1.39 9.99 -1.37
CA VAL A 80 -1.24 9.50 0.00
C VAL A 80 -0.48 10.53 0.86
N ILE A 81 0.66 11.00 0.37
CA ILE A 81 1.47 12.00 1.08
C ILE A 81 0.68 13.29 1.28
N CYS A 82 0.03 13.81 0.24
CA CYS A 82 -0.78 15.02 0.34
C CYS A 82 -1.93 14.87 1.36
N PHE A 83 -2.56 13.70 1.40
CA PHE A 83 -3.60 13.41 2.39
C PHE A 83 -3.03 13.41 3.81
N ILE A 84 -1.91 12.71 4.05
CA ILE A 84 -1.26 12.65 5.36
C ILE A 84 -0.86 14.05 5.83
N LEU A 85 -0.22 14.85 4.98
CA LEU A 85 0.20 16.21 5.31
C LEU A 85 -0.98 17.14 5.66
N ARG A 86 -2.15 16.89 5.06
CA ARG A 86 -3.38 17.63 5.36
C ARG A 86 -4.00 17.20 6.69
N GLN A 87 -4.01 15.89 6.97
CA GLN A 87 -4.63 15.35 8.18
C GLN A 87 -3.80 15.61 9.45
N PHE A 88 -2.48 15.66 9.28
CA PHE A 88 -1.53 15.83 10.39
C PHE A 88 -0.67 17.08 10.17
N PRO A 89 -1.26 18.28 10.31
CA PRO A 89 -0.50 19.52 10.30
C PRO A 89 0.41 19.57 11.52
N ALA A 90 1.71 19.80 11.31
CA ALA A 90 2.69 19.86 12.37
C ALA A 90 3.66 21.02 12.15
N ARG A 91 4.19 21.59 13.23
CA ARG A 91 5.21 22.63 13.18
C ARG A 91 6.56 22.10 12.74
N TRP A 92 6.92 20.90 13.23
CA TRP A 92 8.14 20.19 12.89
C TRP A 92 7.79 18.88 12.18
N ARG A 93 8.54 18.59 11.15
CA ARG A 93 8.30 17.43 10.27
C ARG A 93 9.62 16.80 9.90
N PHE A 94 9.72 15.49 10.10
CA PHE A 94 10.88 14.71 9.73
C PHE A 94 10.49 13.64 8.73
N TRP A 95 11.32 13.50 7.70
CA TRP A 95 11.22 12.39 6.77
C TRP A 95 12.28 11.38 7.13
N VAL A 96 11.87 10.15 7.35
CA VAL A 96 12.75 9.02 7.64
C VAL A 96 12.71 8.10 6.46
N ILE A 97 13.89 7.77 5.92
CA ILE A 97 14.05 6.77 4.86
C ILE A 97 14.76 5.59 5.50
N ASP A 98 14.15 4.42 5.38
CA ASP A 98 14.69 3.17 5.88
C ASP A 98 14.58 2.09 4.81
N ASP A 99 15.48 1.13 4.83
CA ASP A 99 15.43 -0.03 3.97
C ASP A 99 15.12 -1.29 4.78
N THR A 100 14.29 -2.14 4.22
CA THR A 100 13.89 -3.40 4.86
C THR A 100 14.07 -4.55 3.90
N LEU A 101 14.82 -5.56 4.33
CA LEU A 101 15.01 -6.78 3.58
C LEU A 101 13.88 -7.77 3.84
N VAL A 102 13.06 -8.00 2.82
CA VAL A 102 11.99 -9.00 2.86
C VAL A 102 12.47 -10.28 2.21
N LEU A 103 12.64 -11.33 2.99
CA LEU A 103 13.13 -12.62 2.50
C LEU A 103 12.18 -13.24 1.49
N ARG A 104 12.74 -13.79 0.41
CA ARG A 104 12.03 -14.48 -0.66
C ARG A 104 12.78 -15.72 -1.08
N LEU A 105 12.15 -16.88 -0.97
CA LEU A 105 12.74 -18.14 -1.40
C LEU A 105 12.69 -18.32 -2.92
N SER A 106 11.69 -17.74 -3.56
CA SER A 106 11.50 -17.87 -5.01
C SER A 106 12.49 -17.02 -5.80
N THR A 107 13.20 -17.65 -6.72
CA THR A 107 14.07 -16.96 -7.70
C THR A 107 13.27 -16.21 -8.75
N LYS A 108 11.98 -16.52 -8.93
CA LYS A 108 11.07 -15.88 -9.88
C LYS A 108 10.40 -14.62 -9.31
N ALA A 109 10.59 -14.32 -8.04
CA ALA A 109 10.01 -13.11 -7.45
C ALA A 109 10.67 -11.86 -8.07
N PRO A 110 9.89 -10.89 -8.59
CA PRO A 110 10.44 -9.68 -9.20
C PRO A 110 11.40 -8.97 -8.25
N SER A 111 12.52 -8.46 -8.77
CA SER A 111 13.54 -7.73 -7.99
C SER A 111 14.15 -8.51 -6.82
N SER A 112 14.03 -9.85 -6.81
CA SER A 112 14.65 -10.69 -5.79
C SER A 112 16.12 -10.90 -6.13
N GLN A 113 16.99 -10.51 -5.21
CA GLN A 113 18.46 -10.62 -5.33
C GLN A 113 19.05 -11.22 -4.06
N THR A 114 20.34 -11.57 -4.11
CA THR A 114 21.09 -11.96 -2.93
C THR A 114 21.63 -10.73 -2.25
N HIS A 115 21.32 -10.58 -0.98
CA HIS A 115 21.74 -9.47 -0.12
C HIS A 115 22.55 -9.98 1.06
N TYR A 116 23.46 -9.16 1.56
CA TYR A 116 24.11 -9.40 2.82
C TYR A 116 23.14 -9.07 3.96
N ASP A 117 22.95 -10.00 4.88
CA ASP A 117 22.07 -9.79 6.06
C ASP A 117 22.85 -9.15 7.20
N HIS A 118 22.69 -7.86 7.37
CA HIS A 118 23.33 -7.09 8.45
C HIS A 118 22.74 -7.39 9.85
N SER A 119 21.64 -8.14 9.93
CA SER A 119 20.99 -8.43 11.22
C SER A 119 21.73 -9.45 12.08
N HIS A 120 22.77 -10.09 11.56
CA HIS A 120 23.64 -11.08 12.25
C HIS A 120 22.88 -12.10 13.11
N LYS A 121 21.74 -12.58 12.63
CA LYS A 121 20.97 -13.61 13.33
C LYS A 121 21.71 -14.95 13.22
N GLY A 122 22.13 -15.51 14.36
CA GLY A 122 22.96 -16.71 14.44
C GLY A 122 22.43 -17.97 13.72
N ASN A 123 21.14 -17.99 13.38
CA ASN A 123 20.49 -19.11 12.68
C ASN A 123 20.29 -18.86 11.17
N ARG A 124 20.93 -17.83 10.59
CA ARG A 124 20.79 -17.49 9.17
C ARG A 124 22.15 -17.33 8.52
N PRO A 125 22.29 -17.71 7.23
CA PRO A 125 23.49 -17.40 6.47
C PRO A 125 23.66 -15.89 6.32
N ASN A 126 24.91 -15.43 6.21
CA ASN A 126 25.23 -14.02 6.01
C ASN A 126 24.70 -13.46 4.68
N TYR A 127 24.41 -14.33 3.72
CA TYR A 127 23.82 -13.95 2.43
C TYR A 127 22.46 -14.61 2.31
N VAL A 128 21.46 -13.79 2.11
CA VAL A 128 20.06 -14.21 2.00
C VAL A 128 19.42 -13.69 0.73
N ARG A 129 18.51 -14.46 0.17
CA ARG A 129 17.74 -14.03 -0.98
C ARG A 129 16.52 -13.25 -0.53
N GLY A 130 16.31 -12.07 -1.12
CA GLY A 130 15.20 -11.22 -0.75
C GLY A 130 14.99 -10.04 -1.68
N GLN A 131 14.04 -9.23 -1.31
CA GLN A 131 13.75 -7.93 -1.92
C GLN A 131 14.08 -6.85 -0.91
N CYS A 132 14.94 -5.90 -1.28
CA CYS A 132 15.14 -4.69 -0.50
C CYS A 132 13.97 -3.73 -0.81
N ARG A 133 13.28 -3.28 0.23
CA ARG A 133 12.19 -2.31 0.13
C ARG A 133 12.58 -1.05 0.86
N VAL A 134 12.49 0.07 0.17
CA VAL A 134 12.68 1.39 0.79
C VAL A 134 11.34 1.87 1.32
N VAL A 135 11.30 2.24 2.57
CA VAL A 135 10.13 2.80 3.26
C VAL A 135 10.40 4.27 3.56
N LEU A 136 9.43 5.11 3.21
CA LEU A 136 9.43 6.52 3.59
C LEU A 136 8.48 6.72 4.77
N GLY A 137 9.05 7.08 5.92
CA GLY A 137 8.31 7.43 7.12
C GLY A 137 8.12 8.94 7.24
N TYR A 138 6.98 9.35 7.80
CA TYR A 138 6.69 10.73 8.15
C TYR A 138 6.46 10.83 9.64
N VAL A 139 7.29 11.60 10.32
CA VAL A 139 7.25 11.80 11.77
C VAL A 139 6.87 13.25 12.05
N VAL A 140 5.93 13.44 12.97
CA VAL A 140 5.45 14.74 13.41
C VAL A 140 5.59 14.87 14.91
N ASP A 141 5.73 16.11 15.38
CA ASP A 141 5.55 16.45 16.79
C ASP A 141 4.07 16.25 17.15
N GLY A 142 3.81 15.52 18.23
CA GLY A 142 2.47 15.28 18.77
C GLY A 142 2.03 16.41 19.72
#